data_a1fe66cf7342d984c1542ae57abdcf8a
#
_entry.id   a1fe66cf7342d984c1542ae57abdcf8a
#
_cell.length_a   1.000
_cell.length_b   1.000
_cell.length_c   1.000
_cell.angle_alpha   90.00
_cell.angle_beta   90.00
_cell.angle_gamma   90.00
#
_symmetry.space_group_name_H-M   'P 1'
#
loop_
_entity.id
_entity.type
_entity.pdbx_description
1 polymer ?
#
loop_
_entity_poly.entity_id
_entity_poly.type
_entity_poly.pdbx_seq_one_letter_code
_entity_poly.pdbx_strand_id
1 'polypeptide(L)'
;MVGFVKSLKDSEPLTGVKVTTLCPGGVLTPLFDTAKLKQYSVTPDRALTPDTCAQHLLELLQKKKYPCGSVLEITLAGTRLIPEWGVEPPQGQGAGQEVDNDFVENMLRPIKDTLEAEKGIAKV
;
A
#
# COMPACT_ATOMS: atom_id res chain seq x y z
N MET A 1 -3.71 -7.90 -2.13
CA MET A 1 -3.31 -6.49 -2.31
C MET A 1 -2.49 -5.95 -1.13
N VAL A 2 -2.90 -6.15 0.13
CA VAL A 2 -2.16 -5.68 1.32
C VAL A 2 -0.70 -6.15 1.32
N GLY A 3 -0.46 -7.46 1.14
CA GLY A 3 0.90 -8.01 1.12
C GLY A 3 1.77 -7.44 0.00
N PHE A 4 1.21 -7.22 -1.19
CA PHE A 4 1.92 -6.59 -2.31
C PHE A 4 2.39 -5.17 -1.95
N VAL A 5 1.51 -4.33 -1.41
CA VAL A 5 1.89 -2.97 -1.02
C VAL A 5 2.92 -2.97 0.10
N LYS A 6 2.76 -3.86 1.08
CA LYS A 6 3.72 -4.01 2.19
C LYS A 6 5.11 -4.44 1.71
N SER A 7 5.19 -5.33 0.70
CA SER A 7 6.48 -5.76 0.14
C SER A 7 7.24 -4.65 -0.59
N LEU A 8 6.55 -3.56 -0.96
CA LEU A 8 7.15 -2.40 -1.65
C LEU A 8 7.53 -1.26 -0.69
N LYS A 9 7.47 -1.46 0.62
CA LYS A 9 7.74 -0.39 1.62
C LYS A 9 9.10 0.31 1.43
N ASP A 10 10.10 -0.46 1.02
CA ASP A 10 11.48 0.02 0.84
C ASP A 10 11.82 0.36 -0.63
N SER A 11 10.82 0.37 -1.53
CA SER A 11 11.05 0.62 -2.95
C SER A 11 11.18 2.09 -3.32
N GLU A 12 10.61 3.01 -2.55
CA GLU A 12 10.59 4.44 -2.86
C GLU A 12 12.00 5.05 -3.02
N PRO A 13 13.01 4.74 -2.18
CA PRO A 13 14.37 5.24 -2.38
C PRO A 13 15.01 4.75 -3.68
N LEU A 14 14.62 3.57 -4.18
CA LEU A 14 15.15 2.99 -5.41
C LEU A 14 14.46 3.54 -6.66
N THR A 15 13.14 3.66 -6.62
CA THR A 15 12.31 3.95 -7.78
C THR A 15 11.88 5.41 -7.87
N GLY A 16 11.91 6.14 -6.75
CA GLY A 16 11.28 7.46 -6.61
C GLY A 16 9.75 7.40 -6.63
N VAL A 17 9.17 6.18 -6.55
CA VAL A 17 7.72 5.97 -6.60
C VAL A 17 7.19 5.52 -5.24
N LYS A 18 6.27 6.29 -4.71
CA LYS A 18 5.55 5.96 -3.48
C LYS A 18 4.36 5.06 -3.78
N VAL A 19 4.31 3.89 -3.16
CA VAL A 19 3.21 2.93 -3.29
C VAL A 19 2.45 2.83 -1.98
N THR A 20 1.16 3.14 -2.02
CA THR A 20 0.25 3.06 -0.86
C THR A 20 -1.08 2.48 -1.29
N THR A 21 -1.90 2.05 -0.37
CA THR A 21 -3.26 1.57 -0.68
C THR A 21 -4.28 2.03 0.35
N LEU A 22 -5.48 2.26 -0.14
CA LEU A 22 -6.68 2.51 0.65
C LEU A 22 -7.53 1.24 0.66
N CYS A 23 -7.99 0.84 1.83
CA CYS A 23 -8.91 -0.29 2.03
C CYS A 23 -10.21 0.27 2.64
N PRO A 24 -11.15 0.74 1.81
CA PRO A 24 -12.41 1.23 2.32
C PRO A 24 -13.34 0.08 2.73
N GLY A 25 -14.16 0.31 3.73
CA GLY A 25 -15.35 -0.48 3.99
C GLY A 25 -16.39 -0.33 2.87
N GLY A 26 -17.65 -0.57 3.18
CA GLY A 26 -18.73 -0.36 2.20
C GLY A 26 -18.80 1.09 1.72
N VAL A 27 -18.74 1.30 0.41
CA VAL A 27 -18.83 2.63 -0.22
C VAL A 27 -20.09 2.70 -1.06
N LEU A 28 -20.90 3.72 -0.81
CA LEU A 28 -22.14 3.93 -1.57
C LEU A 28 -21.80 4.44 -2.98
N THR A 29 -21.91 3.55 -3.95
CA THR A 29 -21.63 3.83 -5.36
C THR A 29 -22.77 3.34 -6.24
N PRO A 30 -22.88 3.75 -7.52
CA PRO A 30 -23.87 3.23 -8.45
C PRO A 30 -23.79 1.71 -8.68
N LEU A 31 -22.72 1.04 -8.24
CA LEU A 31 -22.62 -0.42 -8.24
C LEU A 31 -23.71 -1.08 -7.38
N PHE A 32 -24.16 -0.38 -6.33
CA PHE A 32 -25.27 -0.81 -5.50
C PHE A 32 -26.57 -0.27 -6.06
N ASP A 33 -27.20 -1.04 -6.94
CA ASP A 33 -28.58 -0.78 -7.34
C ASP A 33 -29.57 -1.04 -6.17
N THR A 34 -30.83 -0.66 -6.35
CA THR A 34 -31.85 -0.76 -5.30
C THR A 34 -32.00 -2.20 -4.77
N ALA A 35 -31.85 -3.20 -5.61
CA ALA A 35 -31.95 -4.61 -5.22
C ALA A 35 -30.77 -5.02 -4.34
N LYS A 36 -29.54 -4.63 -4.72
CA LYS A 36 -28.32 -4.90 -3.97
C LYS A 36 -28.27 -4.16 -2.63
N LEU A 37 -28.69 -2.89 -2.61
CA LEU A 37 -28.82 -2.14 -1.36
C LEU A 37 -29.71 -2.88 -0.36
N LYS A 38 -30.84 -3.39 -0.83
CA LYS A 38 -31.76 -4.19 0.00
C LYS A 38 -31.15 -5.53 0.41
N GLN A 39 -30.52 -6.24 -0.54
CA GLN A 39 -29.90 -7.55 -0.29
C GLN A 39 -28.80 -7.49 0.75
N TYR A 40 -27.95 -6.47 0.70
CA TYR A 40 -26.80 -6.30 1.62
C TYR A 40 -27.14 -5.41 2.81
N SER A 41 -28.37 -4.97 2.96
CA SER A 41 -28.80 -4.05 4.04
C SER A 41 -27.93 -2.80 4.13
N VAL A 42 -27.50 -2.28 2.98
CA VAL A 42 -26.68 -1.07 2.89
C VAL A 42 -27.62 0.13 2.87
N THR A 43 -27.45 1.01 3.83
CA THR A 43 -28.17 2.28 3.90
C THR A 43 -27.14 3.43 3.86
N PRO A 44 -27.53 4.65 3.47
CA PRO A 44 -26.61 5.79 3.39
C PRO A 44 -25.87 6.07 4.70
N ASP A 45 -26.48 5.77 5.83
CA ASP A 45 -25.90 5.92 7.18
C ASP A 45 -24.93 4.78 7.55
N ARG A 46 -24.86 3.70 6.74
CA ARG A 46 -24.01 2.53 6.95
C ARG A 46 -22.94 2.35 5.88
N ALA A 47 -22.73 3.35 5.05
CA ALA A 47 -21.74 3.31 3.99
C ALA A 47 -20.94 4.62 3.92
N LEU A 48 -19.68 4.50 3.51
CA LEU A 48 -18.83 5.64 3.21
C LEU A 48 -19.31 6.33 1.92
N THR A 49 -19.03 7.61 1.79
CA THR A 49 -19.22 8.32 0.52
C THR A 49 -17.97 8.19 -0.36
N PRO A 50 -18.09 8.25 -1.69
CA PRO A 50 -16.93 8.33 -2.58
C PRO A 50 -16.01 9.50 -2.26
N ASP A 51 -16.57 10.66 -1.87
CA ASP A 51 -15.80 11.85 -1.51
C ASP A 51 -14.91 11.60 -0.28
N THR A 52 -15.44 10.91 0.73
CA THR A 52 -14.63 10.52 1.90
C THR A 52 -13.45 9.64 1.47
N CYS A 53 -13.68 8.67 0.59
CA CYS A 53 -12.61 7.81 0.07
C CYS A 53 -11.57 8.62 -0.71
N ALA A 54 -12.00 9.55 -1.55
CA ALA A 54 -11.12 10.41 -2.34
C ALA A 54 -10.25 11.31 -1.46
N GLN A 55 -10.81 11.89 -0.41
CA GLN A 55 -10.05 12.71 0.55
C GLN A 55 -8.94 11.90 1.23
N HIS A 56 -9.24 10.70 1.71
CA HIS A 56 -8.23 9.82 2.33
C HIS A 56 -7.19 9.32 1.33
N LEU A 57 -7.58 9.11 0.07
CA LEU A 57 -6.63 8.77 -0.98
C LEU A 57 -5.64 9.91 -1.23
N LEU A 58 -6.12 11.14 -1.33
CA LEU A 58 -5.26 12.33 -1.44
C LEU A 58 -4.34 12.48 -0.23
N GLU A 59 -4.84 12.23 0.97
CA GLU A 59 -4.00 12.24 2.17
C GLU A 59 -2.87 11.22 2.12
N LEU A 60 -3.16 10.00 1.66
CA LEU A 60 -2.16 8.94 1.49
C LEU A 60 -1.04 9.35 0.53
N LEU A 61 -1.39 10.08 -0.54
CA LEU A 61 -0.42 10.53 -1.54
C LEU A 61 0.41 11.70 -1.03
N GLN A 62 -0.21 12.68 -0.36
CA GLN A 62 0.41 13.96 -0.05
C GLN A 62 1.09 14.01 1.32
N LYS A 63 0.53 13.32 2.32
CA LYS A 63 1.02 13.45 3.69
C LYS A 63 2.21 12.54 3.97
N LYS A 64 3.28 13.11 4.50
CA LYS A 64 4.51 12.37 4.89
C LYS A 64 4.28 11.34 6.00
N LYS A 65 3.22 11.48 6.79
CA LYS A 65 2.86 10.50 7.83
C LYS A 65 2.49 9.12 7.28
N TYR A 66 2.27 9.03 5.97
CA TYR A 66 2.00 7.78 5.28
C TYR A 66 3.18 7.44 4.35
N PRO A 67 4.21 6.73 4.82
CA PRO A 67 5.33 6.31 3.99
C PRO A 67 4.91 5.29 2.93
N CYS A 68 5.84 4.97 2.03
CA CYS A 68 5.68 3.85 1.09
C CYS A 68 5.33 2.57 1.85
N GLY A 69 4.51 1.71 1.28
CA GLY A 69 4.01 0.50 1.96
C GLY A 69 2.82 0.74 2.90
N SER A 70 2.35 1.99 3.05
CA SER A 70 1.20 2.30 3.90
C SER A 70 -0.08 1.68 3.35
N VAL A 71 -0.80 1.00 4.23
CA VAL A 71 -2.14 0.45 3.99
C VAL A 71 -3.09 1.12 4.97
N LEU A 72 -3.98 1.96 4.47
CA LEU A 72 -4.96 2.68 5.27
C LEU A 72 -6.34 2.02 5.13
N GLU A 73 -6.86 1.50 6.21
CA GLU A 73 -8.25 1.08 6.29
C GLU A 73 -9.12 2.24 6.73
N ILE A 74 -10.24 2.44 6.05
CA ILE A 74 -11.24 3.43 6.42
C ILE A 74 -12.61 2.77 6.55
N THR A 75 -13.28 3.08 7.64
CA THR A 75 -14.64 2.61 7.95
C THR A 75 -15.45 3.76 8.52
N LEU A 76 -16.72 3.56 8.75
CA LEU A 76 -17.55 4.54 9.48
C LEU A 76 -17.07 4.75 10.93
N ALA A 77 -16.40 3.77 11.51
CA ALA A 77 -15.84 3.87 12.85
C ALA A 77 -14.53 4.69 12.90
N GLY A 78 -13.96 5.02 11.74
CA GLY A 78 -12.72 5.79 11.62
C GLY A 78 -11.69 5.14 10.71
N THR A 79 -10.45 5.59 10.87
CA THR A 79 -9.31 5.17 10.05
C THR A 79 -8.25 4.48 10.91
N ARG A 80 -7.58 3.48 10.34
CA ARG A 80 -6.40 2.86 10.95
C ARG A 80 -5.38 2.44 9.89
N LEU A 81 -4.11 2.52 10.24
CA LEU A 81 -3.06 1.88 9.48
C LEU A 81 -3.06 0.39 9.79
N ILE A 82 -3.08 -0.44 8.75
CA ILE A 82 -2.93 -1.89 8.91
C ILE A 82 -1.45 -2.17 9.23
N PRO A 83 -1.16 -2.79 10.38
CA PRO A 83 0.20 -3.12 10.76
C PRO A 83 0.80 -4.17 9.82
N GLU A 84 2.11 -4.24 9.80
CA GLU A 84 2.82 -5.35 9.18
C GLU A 84 2.62 -6.58 10.06
N TRP A 85 2.09 -7.64 9.49
CA TRP A 85 2.01 -8.92 10.18
C TRP A 85 3.37 -9.61 10.03
N GLY A 86 4.24 -9.39 11.00
CA GLY A 86 5.52 -10.07 11.07
C GLY A 86 5.34 -11.49 11.57
N VAL A 87 5.81 -12.47 10.79
CA VAL A 87 6.21 -13.77 11.35
C VAL A 87 7.67 -13.58 11.72
N GLU A 88 8.02 -13.84 12.97
CA GLU A 88 9.43 -13.83 13.38
C GLU A 88 10.22 -14.80 12.48
N PRO A 89 11.36 -14.36 11.93
CA PRO A 89 12.16 -15.26 11.12
C PRO A 89 12.63 -16.44 11.97
N PRO A 90 12.78 -17.62 11.36
CA PRO A 90 13.29 -18.79 12.07
C PRO A 90 14.66 -18.47 12.68
N GLN A 91 14.86 -18.90 13.93
CA GLN A 91 16.13 -18.72 14.64
C GLN A 91 16.90 -20.04 14.70
N GLY A 92 18.22 -19.97 14.73
CA GLY A 92 19.10 -21.11 14.91
C GLY A 92 19.89 -21.50 13.66
N GLN A 93 20.67 -22.59 13.75
CA GLN A 93 21.47 -23.09 12.64
C GLN A 93 20.61 -23.46 11.45
N GLY A 94 20.94 -22.92 10.27
CA GLY A 94 20.18 -23.14 9.04
C GLY A 94 19.03 -22.17 8.80
N ALA A 95 18.84 -21.18 9.66
CA ALA A 95 17.83 -20.14 9.51
C ALA A 95 18.10 -19.12 8.38
N GLY A 96 19.17 -19.30 7.64
CA GLY A 96 19.67 -18.39 6.61
C GLY A 96 20.95 -17.67 7.05
N GLN A 97 21.66 -17.11 6.08
CA GLN A 97 22.81 -16.25 6.37
C GLN A 97 22.32 -14.87 6.82
N GLU A 98 23.05 -14.27 7.75
CA GLU A 98 22.91 -12.83 7.96
C GLU A 98 23.22 -12.11 6.64
N VAL A 99 22.23 -11.41 6.14
CA VAL A 99 22.34 -10.66 4.89
C VAL A 99 23.03 -9.33 5.26
N ASP A 100 24.30 -9.20 4.92
CA ASP A 100 25.01 -7.95 5.11
C ASP A 100 24.59 -6.89 4.08
N ASN A 101 24.93 -5.63 4.36
CA ASN A 101 24.56 -4.52 3.49
C ASN A 101 25.23 -4.62 2.11
N ASP A 102 26.43 -5.19 2.02
CA ASP A 102 27.15 -5.35 0.76
C ASP A 102 26.47 -6.38 -0.14
N PHE A 103 25.93 -7.44 0.43
CA PHE A 103 25.14 -8.42 -0.32
C PHE A 103 23.86 -7.78 -0.89
N VAL A 104 23.13 -7.02 -0.06
CA VAL A 104 21.93 -6.30 -0.51
C VAL A 104 22.26 -5.29 -1.60
N GLU A 105 23.31 -4.51 -1.44
CA GLU A 105 23.77 -3.53 -2.43
C GLU A 105 24.08 -4.21 -3.77
N ASN A 106 24.87 -5.31 -3.76
CA ASN A 106 25.22 -6.05 -4.96
C ASN A 106 23.99 -6.68 -5.64
N MET A 107 23.04 -7.19 -4.87
CA MET A 107 21.81 -7.77 -5.40
C MET A 107 20.92 -6.70 -6.06
N LEU A 108 20.87 -5.49 -5.49
CA LEU A 108 20.02 -4.40 -5.99
C LEU A 108 20.68 -3.59 -7.10
N ARG A 109 22.00 -3.66 -7.28
CA ARG A 109 22.73 -2.87 -8.28
C ARG A 109 22.17 -2.99 -9.69
N PRO A 110 21.90 -4.18 -10.24
CA PRO A 110 21.35 -4.32 -11.59
C PRO A 110 19.99 -3.62 -11.74
N ILE A 111 19.19 -3.66 -10.67
CA ILE A 111 17.87 -3.00 -10.64
C ILE A 111 18.03 -1.48 -10.65
N LYS A 112 18.93 -0.95 -9.82
CA LYS A 112 19.25 0.48 -9.78
C LYS A 112 19.73 0.98 -11.14
N ASP A 113 20.68 0.27 -11.76
CA ASP A 113 21.25 0.62 -13.06
C ASP A 113 20.17 0.67 -14.15
N THR A 114 19.28 -0.32 -14.17
CA THR A 114 18.16 -0.37 -15.12
C THR A 114 17.20 0.81 -14.91
N LEU A 115 16.80 1.08 -13.66
CA LEU A 115 15.89 2.18 -13.34
C LEU A 115 16.50 3.56 -13.67
N GLU A 116 17.80 3.73 -13.46
CA GLU A 116 18.48 4.98 -13.83
C GLU A 116 18.54 5.16 -15.35
N ALA A 117 18.79 4.09 -16.09
CA ALA A 117 18.76 4.11 -17.56
C ALA A 117 17.36 4.49 -18.09
N GLU A 118 16.30 3.92 -17.52
CA GLU A 118 14.91 4.24 -17.88
C GLU A 118 14.52 5.68 -17.55
N LYS A 119 14.97 6.23 -16.42
CA LYS A 119 14.76 7.65 -16.09
C LYS A 119 15.36 8.60 -17.13
N GLY A 120 16.47 8.22 -17.78
CA GLY A 120 17.07 8.97 -18.87
C GLY A 120 16.23 8.98 -20.15
N ILE A 121 15.44 7.94 -20.40
CA ILE A 121 14.58 7.80 -21.58
C ILE A 121 13.26 8.59 -21.41
N ALA A 122 12.74 8.68 -20.20
CA ALA A 122 11.48 9.38 -19.90
C ALA A 122 11.54 10.92 -20.02
N LYS A 123 12.68 11.49 -20.38
CA LYS A 123 12.88 12.94 -20.59
C LYS A 123 12.81 13.39 -22.06
N VAL A 124 12.32 12.52 -22.93
CA VAL A 124 12.10 12.85 -24.34
C VAL A 124 10.65 13.29 -24.58
#